data_244fe8879c07d4c2296a40bf705baaea
#
_entry.id   244fe8879c07d4c2296a40bf705baaea
#
_cell.length_a   1.000
_cell.length_b   1.000
_cell.length_c   1.000
_cell.angle_alpha   90.00
_cell.angle_beta   90.00
_cell.angle_gamma   90.00
#
_symmetry.space_group_name_H-M   'P 1'
#
loop_
_entity.id
_entity.type
_entity.pdbx_description
1 polymer ?
#
loop_
_entity_poly.entity_id
_entity_poly.type
_entity_poly.pdbx_seq_one_letter_code
_entity_poly.pdbx_strand_id
1 'polypeptide(L)'
;MTVFKGYMKILKKNIGLVIIYLVIFFSVAMALQAAASKEHLEDFEKARVDIAVADNDQSTLSHALTDYLKTIHNISEISSDPSVMQEELFYRNAEYIVQIPKDFYKTCIVQDNPISVTKIPGSYTSFYVDQQINAWLNNVRTYIASGFSQKEAAKAALEQPSSRVSMYQDTETTSETPAYTYYFRYVPYLFLAVLCYSMGYILLAFQKEDIQKRMQASSVSIRRQNLEGLLAMFTIGVGLWLIAVTGAIVMYQKDLLASGVLTYYLLNTFVMMMVSLSLSYLLGLFVKNSNMLNGLSNIVSLGMCFLSGVFVPMSVMDKKVLKIAQFLPVYWYEDINETLARYHSVSGNIATDIWKSLGIEVMFALAFVAIILALSKYKRQK
;
A
#
# COMPACT_ATOMS: atom_id res chain seq x y z
N MET A 1 11.07 35.29 -24.41
CA MET A 1 11.20 34.33 -23.29
C MET A 1 12.42 33.43 -23.48
N THR A 2 13.60 33.92 -23.14
CA THR A 2 14.86 33.24 -23.42
C THR A 2 15.16 32.14 -22.35
N VAL A 3 14.91 32.46 -21.09
CA VAL A 3 15.10 31.54 -19.96
C VAL A 3 14.10 30.40 -20.04
N PHE A 4 12.83 30.68 -20.28
CA PHE A 4 11.77 29.68 -20.47
C PHE A 4 12.15 28.66 -21.57
N LYS A 5 12.58 29.15 -22.75
CA LYS A 5 13.05 28.29 -23.84
C LYS A 5 14.26 27.44 -23.44
N GLY A 6 15.16 28.00 -22.62
CA GLY A 6 16.30 27.29 -22.09
C GLY A 6 15.90 26.10 -21.21
N TYR A 7 14.94 26.29 -20.30
CA TYR A 7 14.40 25.22 -19.45
C TYR A 7 13.77 24.11 -20.28
N MET A 8 12.93 24.47 -21.24
CA MET A 8 12.28 23.47 -22.15
C MET A 8 13.30 22.72 -23.00
N LYS A 9 14.36 23.37 -23.45
CA LYS A 9 15.44 22.73 -24.22
C LYS A 9 16.21 21.70 -23.39
N ILE A 10 16.51 22.04 -22.13
CA ILE A 10 17.18 21.12 -21.21
C ILE A 10 16.27 19.93 -20.87
N LEU A 11 14.99 20.19 -20.58
CA LEU A 11 14.01 19.13 -20.36
C LEU A 11 13.93 18.19 -21.57
N LYS A 12 13.81 18.74 -22.79
CA LYS A 12 13.77 17.95 -24.03
C LYS A 12 15.01 17.08 -24.22
N LYS A 13 16.20 17.59 -23.83
CA LYS A 13 17.44 16.82 -23.88
C LYS A 13 17.45 15.63 -22.91
N ASN A 14 16.74 15.75 -21.78
CA ASN A 14 16.65 14.73 -20.73
C ASN A 14 15.29 14.01 -20.73
N ILE A 15 14.49 14.13 -21.80
CA ILE A 15 13.14 13.58 -21.89
C ILE A 15 13.11 12.05 -21.71
N GLY A 16 14.19 11.36 -22.09
CA GLY A 16 14.32 9.92 -21.92
C GLY A 16 14.13 9.47 -20.46
N LEU A 17 14.67 10.22 -19.49
CA LEU A 17 14.45 9.94 -18.08
C LEU A 17 12.98 10.09 -17.68
N VAL A 18 12.32 11.15 -18.14
CA VAL A 18 10.89 11.36 -17.88
C VAL A 18 10.06 10.20 -18.43
N ILE A 19 10.37 9.76 -19.65
CA ILE A 19 9.68 8.62 -20.30
C ILE A 19 9.90 7.33 -19.49
N ILE A 20 11.13 7.05 -19.03
CA ILE A 20 11.41 5.86 -18.23
C ILE A 20 10.57 5.86 -16.94
N TYR A 21 10.53 6.97 -16.21
CA TYR A 21 9.71 7.07 -14.99
C TYR A 21 8.21 6.95 -15.26
N LEU A 22 7.72 7.50 -16.38
CA LEU A 22 6.33 7.32 -16.80
C LEU A 22 6.02 5.86 -17.13
N VAL A 23 6.91 5.18 -17.86
CA VAL A 23 6.74 3.74 -18.16
C VAL A 23 6.72 2.91 -16.90
N ILE A 24 7.65 3.16 -15.96
CA ILE A 24 7.68 2.47 -14.66
C ILE A 24 6.38 2.73 -13.90
N PHE A 25 5.94 3.98 -13.80
CA PHE A 25 4.71 4.36 -13.11
C PHE A 25 3.48 3.63 -13.68
N PHE A 26 3.26 3.69 -14.98
CA PHE A 26 2.12 3.02 -15.62
C PHE A 26 2.22 1.48 -15.48
N SER A 27 3.41 0.91 -15.62
CA SER A 27 3.62 -0.53 -15.46
C SER A 27 3.30 -1.00 -14.04
N VAL A 28 3.73 -0.25 -13.02
CA VAL A 28 3.42 -0.56 -11.62
C VAL A 28 1.93 -0.39 -11.34
N ALA A 29 1.31 0.68 -11.82
CA ALA A 29 -0.13 0.90 -11.65
C ALA A 29 -0.96 -0.25 -12.28
N MET A 30 -0.60 -0.71 -13.48
CA MET A 30 -1.25 -1.85 -14.13
C MET A 30 -1.02 -3.17 -13.38
N ALA A 31 0.20 -3.41 -12.88
CA ALA A 31 0.52 -4.61 -12.12
C ALA A 31 -0.27 -4.69 -10.81
N LEU A 32 -0.42 -3.57 -10.09
CA LEU A 32 -1.21 -3.50 -8.86
C LEU A 32 -2.70 -3.70 -9.14
N GLN A 33 -3.21 -3.11 -10.21
CA GLN A 33 -4.59 -3.36 -10.62
C GLN A 33 -4.83 -4.84 -10.94
N ALA A 34 -3.91 -5.47 -11.66
CA ALA A 34 -4.01 -6.90 -11.97
C ALA A 34 -3.93 -7.78 -10.72
N ALA A 35 -3.11 -7.41 -9.72
CA ALA A 35 -3.04 -8.09 -8.45
C ALA A 35 -4.35 -7.94 -7.64
N ALA A 36 -4.86 -6.71 -7.52
CA ALA A 36 -6.13 -6.45 -6.83
C ALA A 36 -7.31 -7.16 -7.51
N SER A 37 -7.35 -7.22 -8.85
CA SER A 37 -8.41 -7.93 -9.58
C SER A 37 -8.36 -9.45 -9.36
N LYS A 38 -7.20 -10.04 -9.08
CA LYS A 38 -7.07 -11.46 -8.76
C LYS A 38 -7.59 -11.79 -7.36
N GLU A 39 -7.36 -10.93 -6.38
CA GLU A 39 -7.94 -11.09 -5.04
C GLU A 39 -9.48 -11.07 -5.06
N HIS A 40 -10.10 -10.37 -6.01
CA HIS A 40 -11.56 -10.31 -6.17
C HIS A 40 -12.17 -11.49 -6.95
N LEU A 41 -11.37 -12.20 -7.74
CA LEU A 41 -11.84 -13.38 -8.49
C LEU A 41 -11.73 -14.68 -7.68
N GLU A 42 -10.99 -14.67 -6.61
CA GLU A 42 -11.05 -15.72 -5.61
C GLU A 42 -12.29 -15.45 -4.73
N ASP A 43 -13.49 -15.86 -5.21
CA ASP A 43 -14.54 -16.33 -4.31
C ASP A 43 -13.81 -17.08 -3.20
N PHE A 44 -14.13 -16.79 -1.92
CA PHE A 44 -13.48 -17.39 -0.76
C PHE A 44 -13.43 -18.90 -0.95
N GLU A 45 -12.52 -19.38 -1.79
CA GLU A 45 -12.15 -20.77 -1.88
C GLU A 45 -11.46 -21.07 -0.57
N LYS A 46 -12.12 -21.92 0.22
CA LYS A 46 -11.61 -22.42 1.48
C LYS A 46 -10.18 -22.87 1.21
N ALA A 47 -9.20 -22.09 1.67
CA ALA A 47 -7.79 -22.41 1.46
C ALA A 47 -7.55 -23.82 2.00
N ARG A 48 -7.25 -24.77 1.12
CA ARG A 48 -6.89 -26.13 1.53
C ARG A 48 -5.45 -26.08 2.02
N VAL A 49 -5.27 -26.45 3.27
CA VAL A 49 -3.98 -26.52 3.94
C VAL A 49 -3.55 -27.97 4.01
N ASP A 50 -2.27 -28.23 3.80
CA ASP A 50 -1.71 -29.58 3.96
C ASP A 50 -1.49 -29.85 5.46
N ILE A 51 -2.34 -30.72 6.03
CA ILE A 51 -2.37 -31.05 7.45
C ILE A 51 -1.97 -32.48 7.66
N ALA A 52 -1.02 -32.72 8.55
CA ALA A 52 -0.69 -34.05 9.01
C ALA A 52 -1.42 -34.36 10.33
N VAL A 53 -2.01 -35.54 10.44
CA VAL A 53 -2.73 -36.02 11.62
C VAL A 53 -2.03 -37.21 12.25
N ALA A 54 -1.66 -37.07 13.51
CA ALA A 54 -1.14 -38.14 14.32
C ALA A 54 -2.22 -38.58 15.32
N ASP A 55 -3.01 -39.60 14.99
CA ASP A 55 -4.11 -40.07 15.82
C ASP A 55 -3.63 -41.23 16.74
N ASN A 56 -3.52 -40.92 18.05
CA ASN A 56 -3.15 -41.92 19.06
C ASN A 56 -4.36 -42.54 19.76
N ASP A 57 -5.59 -42.11 19.46
CA ASP A 57 -6.82 -42.57 20.11
C ASP A 57 -7.56 -43.63 19.29
N GLN A 58 -7.58 -43.44 17.96
CA GLN A 58 -8.26 -44.31 16.99
C GLN A 58 -9.72 -44.62 17.36
N SER A 59 -10.37 -43.69 18.03
CA SER A 59 -11.78 -43.80 18.42
C SER A 59 -12.73 -43.30 17.32
N THR A 60 -14.02 -43.57 17.46
CA THR A 60 -15.04 -43.02 16.56
C THR A 60 -15.01 -41.50 16.49
N LEU A 61 -14.66 -40.85 17.59
CA LEU A 61 -14.64 -39.38 17.67
C LEU A 61 -13.36 -38.80 17.05
N SER A 62 -12.20 -39.44 17.21
CA SER A 62 -10.94 -39.02 16.57
C SER A 62 -11.02 -39.18 15.05
N HIS A 63 -11.59 -40.29 14.58
CA HIS A 63 -11.86 -40.46 13.14
C HIS A 63 -12.83 -39.40 12.59
N ALA A 64 -13.88 -39.02 13.35
CA ALA A 64 -14.81 -37.98 12.93
C ALA A 64 -14.15 -36.60 12.81
N LEU A 65 -13.19 -36.26 13.68
CA LEU A 65 -12.39 -35.04 13.54
C LEU A 65 -11.52 -35.09 12.26
N THR A 66 -10.86 -36.22 12.04
CA THR A 66 -10.03 -36.42 10.84
C THR A 66 -10.87 -36.34 9.57
N ASP A 67 -12.05 -36.95 9.55
CA ASP A 67 -12.98 -36.86 8.42
C ASP A 67 -13.50 -35.45 8.20
N TYR A 68 -13.82 -34.72 9.25
CA TYR A 68 -14.16 -33.29 9.16
C TYR A 68 -13.04 -32.49 8.49
N LEU A 69 -11.81 -32.67 8.94
CA LEU A 69 -10.67 -32.00 8.35
C LEU A 69 -10.43 -32.41 6.89
N LYS A 70 -10.64 -33.68 6.52
CA LYS A 70 -10.58 -34.17 5.13
C LYS A 70 -11.60 -33.48 4.19
N THR A 71 -12.72 -33.00 4.70
CA THR A 71 -13.72 -32.30 3.86
C THR A 71 -13.23 -30.93 3.41
N ILE A 72 -12.32 -30.31 4.17
CA ILE A 72 -11.91 -28.91 3.98
C ILE A 72 -10.41 -28.72 3.71
N HIS A 73 -9.59 -29.74 4.01
CA HIS A 73 -8.13 -29.71 3.89
C HIS A 73 -7.58 -30.97 3.21
N ASN A 74 -6.30 -30.94 2.85
CA ASN A 74 -5.57 -32.12 2.42
C ASN A 74 -4.97 -32.78 3.65
N ILE A 75 -5.33 -34.04 3.92
CA ILE A 75 -4.90 -34.72 5.14
C ILE A 75 -3.92 -35.85 4.80
N SER A 76 -2.79 -35.87 5.50
CA SER A 76 -1.87 -37.00 5.58
C SER A 76 -1.85 -37.60 6.99
N GLU A 77 -1.84 -38.93 7.11
CA GLU A 77 -1.72 -39.59 8.40
C GLU A 77 -0.26 -39.90 8.67
N ILE A 78 0.23 -39.53 9.84
CA ILE A 78 1.63 -39.69 10.25
C ILE A 78 1.73 -40.37 11.63
N SER A 79 2.90 -40.90 11.92
CA SER A 79 3.19 -41.39 13.27
C SER A 79 3.44 -40.22 14.25
N SER A 80 3.19 -40.47 15.55
CA SER A 80 3.46 -39.49 16.61
C SER A 80 4.95 -39.37 16.99
N ASP A 81 5.87 -39.87 16.13
CA ASP A 81 7.30 -39.73 16.35
C ASP A 81 7.73 -38.24 16.08
N PRO A 82 8.37 -37.59 17.06
CA PRO A 82 8.83 -36.20 16.90
C PRO A 82 9.76 -36.00 15.70
N SER A 83 10.56 -36.98 15.32
CA SER A 83 11.47 -36.91 14.17
C SER A 83 10.69 -36.84 12.85
N VAL A 84 9.64 -37.66 12.71
CA VAL A 84 8.78 -37.67 11.52
C VAL A 84 8.01 -36.36 11.41
N MET A 85 7.46 -35.85 12.54
CA MET A 85 6.75 -34.57 12.55
C MET A 85 7.67 -33.40 12.17
N GLN A 86 8.92 -33.43 12.62
CA GLN A 86 9.90 -32.40 12.28
C GLN A 86 10.28 -32.44 10.80
N GLU A 87 10.43 -33.64 10.21
CA GLU A 87 10.69 -33.82 8.79
C GLU A 87 9.55 -33.31 7.93
N GLU A 88 8.29 -33.66 8.25
CA GLU A 88 7.11 -33.21 7.52
C GLU A 88 6.99 -31.67 7.46
N LEU A 89 7.25 -30.99 8.58
CA LEU A 89 7.26 -29.51 8.61
C LEU A 89 8.49 -28.92 7.90
N PHE A 90 9.65 -29.56 8.04
CA PHE A 90 10.89 -29.06 7.44
C PHE A 90 10.86 -29.11 5.92
N TYR A 91 10.37 -30.22 5.35
CA TYR A 91 10.22 -30.37 3.90
C TYR A 91 8.94 -29.73 3.36
N ARG A 92 8.14 -29.12 4.23
CA ARG A 92 6.85 -28.49 3.88
C ARG A 92 5.85 -29.46 3.22
N ASN A 93 5.91 -30.75 3.57
CA ASN A 93 4.89 -31.72 3.20
C ASN A 93 3.59 -31.48 3.98
N ALA A 94 3.71 -30.91 5.19
CA ALA A 94 2.59 -30.42 5.97
C ALA A 94 2.91 -29.02 6.53
N GLU A 95 1.93 -28.13 6.58
CA GLU A 95 2.04 -26.80 7.22
C GLU A 95 1.55 -26.82 8.66
N TYR A 96 0.76 -27.83 9.00
CA TYR A 96 0.11 -27.98 10.30
C TYR A 96 0.02 -29.44 10.71
N ILE A 97 0.36 -29.76 11.94
CA ILE A 97 0.29 -31.11 12.50
C ILE A 97 -0.66 -31.13 13.68
N VAL A 98 -1.67 -32.00 13.63
CA VAL A 98 -2.62 -32.24 14.72
C VAL A 98 -2.24 -33.54 15.43
N GLN A 99 -2.03 -33.49 16.75
CA GLN A 99 -1.76 -34.67 17.57
C GLN A 99 -2.99 -34.97 18.42
N ILE A 100 -3.73 -35.99 18.07
CA ILE A 100 -4.90 -36.44 18.82
C ILE A 100 -4.41 -37.32 19.99
N PRO A 101 -4.63 -36.92 21.25
CA PRO A 101 -4.13 -37.69 22.40
C PRO A 101 -4.95 -38.98 22.63
N LYS A 102 -4.38 -39.92 23.32
CA LYS A 102 -5.14 -41.08 23.87
C LYS A 102 -6.24 -40.58 24.79
N ASP A 103 -7.35 -41.35 24.86
CA ASP A 103 -8.56 -40.92 25.59
C ASP A 103 -9.08 -39.55 25.16
N PHE A 104 -9.11 -39.26 23.85
CA PHE A 104 -9.49 -37.99 23.23
C PHE A 104 -10.80 -37.45 23.78
N TYR A 105 -11.82 -38.31 23.90
CA TYR A 105 -13.11 -37.91 24.47
C TYR A 105 -12.98 -37.33 25.88
N LYS A 106 -12.28 -38.06 26.79
CA LYS A 106 -12.13 -37.65 28.19
C LYS A 106 -11.26 -36.39 28.29
N THR A 107 -10.16 -36.35 27.55
CA THR A 107 -9.16 -35.28 27.61
C THR A 107 -9.65 -33.98 26.97
N CYS A 108 -10.13 -34.02 25.73
CA CYS A 108 -10.41 -32.82 24.97
C CYS A 108 -11.89 -32.42 25.01
N ILE A 109 -12.82 -33.36 25.23
CA ILE A 109 -14.25 -33.03 25.27
C ILE A 109 -14.73 -32.80 26.70
N VAL A 110 -14.41 -33.73 27.65
CA VAL A 110 -14.90 -33.64 29.04
C VAL A 110 -14.07 -32.67 29.88
N GLN A 111 -12.73 -32.77 29.79
CA GLN A 111 -11.82 -31.94 30.60
C GLN A 111 -11.46 -30.61 29.96
N ASP A 112 -11.90 -30.34 28.72
CA ASP A 112 -11.64 -29.11 27.97
C ASP A 112 -10.15 -28.81 27.71
N ASN A 113 -9.31 -29.87 27.68
CA ASN A 113 -7.91 -29.69 27.37
C ASN A 113 -7.71 -29.40 25.88
N PRO A 114 -6.79 -28.49 25.51
CA PRO A 114 -6.50 -28.20 24.11
C PRO A 114 -5.84 -29.39 23.41
N ILE A 115 -6.13 -29.57 22.12
CA ILE A 115 -5.39 -30.53 21.27
C ILE A 115 -3.97 -29.97 21.07
N SER A 116 -2.97 -30.87 21.15
CA SER A 116 -1.59 -30.50 20.83
C SER A 116 -1.43 -30.31 19.32
N VAL A 117 -0.86 -29.18 18.94
CA VAL A 117 -0.60 -28.86 17.53
C VAL A 117 0.83 -28.37 17.34
N THR A 118 1.42 -28.73 16.21
CA THR A 118 2.71 -28.19 15.78
C THR A 118 2.53 -27.52 14.44
N LYS A 119 2.96 -26.26 14.33
CA LYS A 119 2.69 -25.40 13.16
C LYS A 119 3.84 -24.48 12.83
N ILE A 120 3.86 -23.99 11.59
CA ILE A 120 4.85 -22.98 11.17
C ILE A 120 4.53 -21.65 11.86
N PRO A 121 5.49 -21.04 12.58
CA PRO A 121 5.27 -19.75 13.25
C PRO A 121 4.90 -18.63 12.27
N GLY A 122 3.86 -17.86 12.60
CA GLY A 122 3.44 -16.70 11.80
C GLY A 122 2.61 -17.02 10.54
N SER A 123 2.20 -18.26 10.34
CA SER A 123 1.32 -18.65 9.24
C SER A 123 -0.13 -18.29 9.53
N TYR A 124 -0.76 -17.51 8.63
CA TYR A 124 -2.20 -17.18 8.71
C TYR A 124 -3.07 -18.43 8.48
N THR A 125 -2.64 -19.35 7.61
CA THR A 125 -3.32 -20.62 7.33
C THR A 125 -3.42 -21.46 8.59
N SER A 126 -2.36 -21.51 9.39
CA SER A 126 -2.35 -22.24 10.66
C SER A 126 -3.37 -21.69 11.67
N PHE A 127 -3.55 -20.38 11.73
CA PHE A 127 -4.56 -19.78 12.61
C PHE A 127 -5.99 -20.12 12.17
N TYR A 128 -6.22 -20.21 10.87
CA TYR A 128 -7.51 -20.62 10.30
C TYR A 128 -7.85 -22.07 10.69
N VAL A 129 -6.88 -22.99 10.62
CA VAL A 129 -7.05 -24.39 11.06
C VAL A 129 -7.33 -24.48 12.56
N ASP A 130 -6.62 -23.69 13.41
CA ASP A 130 -6.91 -23.60 14.84
C ASP A 130 -8.39 -23.27 15.10
N GLN A 131 -8.93 -22.28 14.40
CA GLN A 131 -10.32 -21.86 14.56
C GLN A 131 -11.30 -22.94 14.16
N GLN A 132 -11.04 -23.67 13.08
CA GLN A 132 -11.90 -24.75 12.62
C GLN A 132 -11.92 -25.94 13.57
N ILE A 133 -10.75 -26.35 14.10
CA ILE A 133 -10.66 -27.40 15.11
C ILE A 133 -11.41 -27.00 16.38
N ASN A 134 -11.20 -25.78 16.88
CA ASN A 134 -11.90 -25.26 18.05
C ASN A 134 -13.42 -25.19 17.85
N ALA A 135 -13.86 -24.75 16.67
CA ALA A 135 -15.29 -24.71 16.33
C ALA A 135 -15.91 -26.12 16.32
N TRP A 136 -15.23 -27.10 15.72
CA TRP A 136 -15.69 -28.47 15.71
C TRP A 136 -15.77 -29.07 17.14
N LEU A 137 -14.73 -28.88 17.95
CA LEU A 137 -14.71 -29.33 19.35
C LEU A 137 -15.85 -28.73 20.15
N ASN A 138 -16.07 -27.42 20.03
CA ASN A 138 -17.16 -26.71 20.73
C ASN A 138 -18.55 -27.23 20.30
N ASN A 139 -18.73 -27.51 19.01
CA ASN A 139 -19.98 -28.07 18.51
C ASN A 139 -20.23 -29.46 19.09
N VAL A 140 -19.21 -30.34 19.07
CA VAL A 140 -19.32 -31.69 19.65
C VAL A 140 -19.64 -31.60 21.15
N ARG A 141 -18.97 -30.73 21.92
CA ARG A 141 -19.24 -30.52 23.34
C ARG A 141 -20.69 -30.08 23.56
N THR A 142 -21.20 -29.18 22.74
CA THR A 142 -22.58 -28.66 22.81
C THR A 142 -23.58 -29.77 22.57
N TYR A 143 -23.37 -30.62 21.55
CA TYR A 143 -24.25 -31.75 21.26
C TYR A 143 -24.24 -32.78 22.39
N ILE A 144 -23.05 -33.12 22.93
CA ILE A 144 -22.94 -34.04 24.06
C ILE A 144 -23.62 -33.49 25.30
N ALA A 145 -23.42 -32.20 25.60
CA ALA A 145 -24.10 -31.53 26.71
C ALA A 145 -25.64 -31.49 26.54
N SER A 146 -26.11 -31.54 25.31
CA SER A 146 -27.54 -31.64 24.96
C SER A 146 -28.10 -33.06 24.98
N GLY A 147 -27.29 -34.07 25.38
CA GLY A 147 -27.73 -35.44 25.57
C GLY A 147 -27.51 -36.39 24.34
N PHE A 148 -26.82 -35.92 23.30
CA PHE A 148 -26.47 -36.79 22.16
C PHE A 148 -25.36 -37.78 22.55
N SER A 149 -25.41 -38.97 21.98
CA SER A 149 -24.31 -39.92 22.05
C SER A 149 -23.08 -39.43 21.29
N GLN A 150 -21.88 -39.91 21.60
CA GLN A 150 -20.64 -39.53 20.89
C GLN A 150 -20.74 -39.66 19.38
N LYS A 151 -21.37 -40.76 18.90
CA LYS A 151 -21.55 -41.00 17.47
C LYS A 151 -22.52 -40.05 16.80
N GLU A 152 -23.61 -39.70 17.49
CA GLU A 152 -24.60 -38.73 17.00
C GLU A 152 -24.03 -37.30 17.01
N ALA A 153 -23.30 -36.94 18.06
CA ALA A 153 -22.63 -35.63 18.16
C ALA A 153 -21.57 -35.46 17.05
N ALA A 154 -20.77 -36.49 16.79
CA ALA A 154 -19.79 -36.48 15.71
C ALA A 154 -20.47 -36.29 14.34
N LYS A 155 -21.56 -36.99 14.07
CA LYS A 155 -22.33 -36.87 12.83
C LYS A 155 -22.96 -35.49 12.68
N ALA A 156 -23.59 -34.98 13.74
CA ALA A 156 -24.21 -33.65 13.74
C ALA A 156 -23.17 -32.52 13.55
N ALA A 157 -21.95 -32.69 14.06
CA ALA A 157 -20.86 -31.74 13.87
C ALA A 157 -20.30 -31.73 12.44
N LEU A 158 -20.46 -32.81 11.67
CA LEU A 158 -20.14 -32.86 10.24
C LEU A 158 -21.21 -32.19 9.37
N GLU A 159 -22.48 -32.29 9.76
CA GLU A 159 -23.62 -31.74 9.03
C GLU A 159 -23.90 -30.28 9.44
N GLN A 160 -22.86 -29.43 9.52
CA GLN A 160 -23.06 -28.02 9.88
C GLN A 160 -23.99 -27.33 8.89
N PRO A 161 -25.08 -26.68 9.37
CA PRO A 161 -25.89 -25.86 8.49
C PRO A 161 -25.05 -24.71 7.95
N SER A 162 -25.02 -24.55 6.63
CA SER A 162 -24.39 -23.40 5.99
C SER A 162 -25.11 -22.13 6.45
N SER A 163 -24.66 -21.51 7.53
CA SER A 163 -25.13 -20.18 7.88
C SER A 163 -24.59 -19.20 6.85
N ARG A 164 -25.46 -18.72 5.96
CA ARG A 164 -25.13 -17.56 5.14
C ARG A 164 -25.11 -16.34 6.04
N VAL A 165 -23.92 -15.89 6.37
CA VAL A 165 -23.74 -14.56 6.96
C VAL A 165 -23.82 -13.56 5.80
N SER A 166 -24.93 -12.85 5.68
CA SER A 166 -24.96 -11.64 4.85
C SER A 166 -24.28 -10.53 5.64
N MET A 167 -23.13 -10.07 5.19
CA MET A 167 -22.56 -8.85 5.74
C MET A 167 -23.49 -7.68 5.40
N TYR A 168 -23.95 -6.97 6.43
CA TYR A 168 -24.63 -5.70 6.24
C TYR A 168 -23.57 -4.69 5.80
N GLN A 169 -23.59 -4.32 4.54
CA GLN A 169 -22.77 -3.23 4.03
C GLN A 169 -23.40 -1.92 4.46
N ASP A 170 -22.67 -1.16 5.27
CA ASP A 170 -23.00 0.24 5.50
C ASP A 170 -22.88 0.96 4.15
N THR A 171 -23.95 1.61 3.73
CA THR A 171 -24.03 2.28 2.42
C THR A 171 -23.04 3.45 2.27
N GLU A 172 -22.42 3.88 3.36
CA GLU A 172 -21.44 4.97 3.34
C GLU A 172 -19.98 4.49 3.14
N THR A 173 -19.67 3.20 3.39
CA THR A 173 -18.32 2.66 3.24
C THR A 173 -18.22 1.68 2.08
N THR A 174 -17.14 1.78 1.30
CA THR A 174 -16.82 0.79 0.26
C THR A 174 -16.29 -0.49 0.90
N SER A 175 -16.87 -1.63 0.54
CA SER A 175 -16.34 -2.96 0.92
C SER A 175 -15.02 -3.29 0.19
N GLU A 176 -14.80 -2.66 -0.95
CA GLU A 176 -13.67 -2.90 -1.83
C GLU A 176 -12.95 -1.60 -2.15
N THR A 177 -11.62 -1.60 -2.02
CA THR A 177 -10.81 -0.44 -2.42
C THR A 177 -10.86 -0.28 -3.93
N PRO A 178 -11.38 0.83 -4.47
CA PRO A 178 -11.44 1.03 -5.92
C PRO A 178 -10.05 0.97 -6.58
N ALA A 179 -9.94 0.35 -7.75
CA ALA A 179 -8.67 0.16 -8.44
C ALA A 179 -7.92 1.47 -8.73
N TYR A 180 -8.64 2.57 -9.00
CA TYR A 180 -8.05 3.90 -9.20
C TYR A 180 -7.34 4.44 -7.95
N THR A 181 -7.68 3.97 -6.75
CA THR A 181 -6.99 4.36 -5.51
C THR A 181 -5.52 3.95 -5.53
N TYR A 182 -5.22 2.75 -6.02
CA TYR A 182 -3.84 2.29 -6.17
C TYR A 182 -3.06 3.14 -7.16
N TYR A 183 -3.69 3.57 -8.24
CA TYR A 183 -3.09 4.49 -9.19
C TYR A 183 -2.71 5.82 -8.53
N PHE A 184 -3.65 6.46 -7.83
CA PHE A 184 -3.41 7.75 -7.17
C PHE A 184 -2.39 7.62 -6.03
N ARG A 185 -2.33 6.49 -5.32
CA ARG A 185 -1.31 6.20 -4.31
C ARG A 185 0.11 6.35 -4.85
N TYR A 186 0.38 5.99 -6.10
CA TYR A 186 1.71 6.05 -6.70
C TYR A 186 2.05 7.41 -7.35
N VAL A 187 1.09 8.32 -7.48
CA VAL A 187 1.31 9.65 -8.08
C VAL A 187 2.38 10.48 -7.37
N PRO A 188 2.50 10.50 -6.03
CA PRO A 188 3.58 11.23 -5.35
C PRO A 188 4.97 10.78 -5.77
N TYR A 189 5.17 9.47 -5.94
CA TYR A 189 6.45 8.94 -6.43
C TYR A 189 6.79 9.45 -7.83
N LEU A 190 5.81 9.44 -8.73
CA LEU A 190 5.98 9.98 -10.08
C LEU A 190 6.41 11.46 -10.03
N PHE A 191 5.69 12.28 -9.25
CA PHE A 191 5.99 13.71 -9.17
C PHE A 191 7.35 13.97 -8.54
N LEU A 192 7.65 13.35 -7.40
CA LEU A 192 8.93 13.51 -6.74
C LEU A 192 10.10 13.05 -7.61
N ALA A 193 10.03 11.86 -8.20
CA ALA A 193 11.10 11.34 -9.04
C ALA A 193 11.32 12.23 -10.27
N VAL A 194 10.27 12.44 -11.08
CA VAL A 194 10.40 13.17 -12.35
C VAL A 194 10.79 14.63 -12.12
N LEU A 195 10.16 15.31 -11.13
CA LEU A 195 10.44 16.73 -10.89
C LEU A 195 11.82 16.93 -10.24
N CYS A 196 12.25 16.07 -9.29
CA CYS A 196 13.59 16.18 -8.72
C CYS A 196 14.68 16.04 -9.79
N TYR A 197 14.56 15.05 -10.67
CA TYR A 197 15.51 14.90 -11.78
C TYR A 197 15.42 16.06 -12.78
N SER A 198 14.24 16.41 -13.24
CA SER A 198 14.06 17.46 -14.25
C SER A 198 14.55 18.81 -13.75
N MET A 199 14.12 19.21 -12.54
CA MET A 199 14.55 20.49 -11.94
C MET A 199 16.02 20.47 -11.58
N GLY A 200 16.52 19.35 -11.06
CA GLY A 200 17.93 19.20 -10.74
C GLY A 200 18.83 19.38 -11.96
N TYR A 201 18.56 18.74 -13.09
CA TYR A 201 19.34 18.91 -14.31
C TYR A 201 19.22 20.33 -14.88
N ILE A 202 18.06 20.96 -14.82
CA ILE A 202 17.87 22.34 -15.25
C ILE A 202 18.70 23.26 -14.37
N LEU A 203 18.60 23.15 -13.05
CA LEU A 203 19.34 24.03 -12.13
C LEU A 203 20.86 23.81 -12.21
N LEU A 204 21.31 22.56 -12.33
CA LEU A 204 22.73 22.26 -12.59
C LEU A 204 23.24 22.94 -13.87
N ALA A 205 22.46 22.95 -14.94
CA ALA A 205 22.86 23.61 -16.17
C ALA A 205 22.95 25.13 -15.99
N PHE A 206 21.98 25.73 -15.28
CA PHE A 206 21.94 27.16 -15.03
C PHE A 206 22.95 27.63 -13.97
N GLN A 207 23.49 26.73 -13.14
CA GLN A 207 24.54 27.02 -12.16
C GLN A 207 25.95 27.05 -12.78
N LYS A 208 26.12 26.63 -14.05
CA LYS A 208 27.42 26.73 -14.73
C LYS A 208 27.85 28.18 -14.86
N GLU A 209 29.10 28.47 -14.53
CA GLU A 209 29.65 29.81 -14.48
C GLU A 209 29.51 30.59 -15.80
N ASP A 210 29.76 29.91 -16.95
CA ASP A 210 29.60 30.54 -18.26
C ASP A 210 28.16 30.95 -18.55
N ILE A 211 27.17 30.17 -18.08
CA ILE A 211 25.75 30.49 -18.27
C ILE A 211 25.34 31.64 -17.35
N GLN A 212 25.80 31.63 -16.09
CA GLN A 212 25.55 32.71 -15.16
C GLN A 212 26.14 34.05 -15.67
N LYS A 213 27.40 34.05 -16.13
CA LYS A 213 28.00 35.25 -16.73
C LYS A 213 27.20 35.80 -17.91
N ARG A 214 26.73 34.90 -18.80
CA ARG A 214 25.90 35.30 -19.96
C ARG A 214 24.53 35.83 -19.51
N MET A 215 23.94 35.26 -18.46
CA MET A 215 22.67 35.75 -17.91
C MET A 215 22.82 37.13 -17.28
N GLN A 216 23.90 37.37 -16.56
CA GLN A 216 24.21 38.67 -15.95
C GLN A 216 24.50 39.74 -17.02
N ALA A 217 25.20 39.40 -18.08
CA ALA A 217 25.50 40.28 -19.20
C ALA A 217 24.31 40.54 -20.16
N SER A 218 23.21 39.81 -19.98
CA SER A 218 22.05 39.95 -20.86
C SER A 218 21.24 41.21 -20.54
N SER A 219 20.60 41.78 -21.56
CA SER A 219 19.68 42.91 -21.43
C SER A 219 18.35 42.59 -20.72
N VAL A 220 18.14 41.28 -20.38
CA VAL A 220 16.91 40.85 -19.69
C VAL A 220 17.06 41.05 -18.20
N SER A 221 16.16 41.82 -17.58
CA SER A 221 16.20 42.05 -16.14
C SER A 221 16.10 40.76 -15.32
N ILE A 222 16.78 40.70 -14.19
CA ILE A 222 16.80 39.57 -13.27
C ILE A 222 15.38 39.16 -12.84
N ARG A 223 14.47 40.11 -12.63
CA ARG A 223 13.07 39.86 -12.30
C ARG A 223 12.38 39.04 -13.40
N ARG A 224 12.59 39.45 -14.67
CA ARG A 224 12.04 38.75 -15.81
C ARG A 224 12.64 37.35 -16.00
N GLN A 225 13.96 37.19 -15.78
CA GLN A 225 14.63 35.89 -15.83
C GLN A 225 14.04 34.91 -14.79
N ASN A 226 13.84 35.38 -13.55
CA ASN A 226 13.23 34.59 -12.48
C ASN A 226 11.78 34.21 -12.80
N LEU A 227 10.99 35.16 -13.32
CA LEU A 227 9.59 34.90 -13.68
C LEU A 227 9.48 33.90 -14.83
N GLU A 228 10.34 34.02 -15.86
CA GLU A 228 10.40 33.04 -16.95
C GLU A 228 10.81 31.64 -16.45
N GLY A 229 11.73 31.55 -15.49
CA GLY A 229 12.12 30.31 -14.82
C GLY A 229 10.96 29.69 -14.05
N LEU A 230 10.28 30.46 -13.22
CA LEU A 230 9.10 30.00 -12.46
C LEU A 230 7.97 29.51 -13.37
N LEU A 231 7.67 30.27 -14.44
CA LEU A 231 6.69 29.87 -15.44
C LEU A 231 7.06 28.56 -16.14
N ALA A 232 8.34 28.38 -16.47
CA ALA A 232 8.82 27.15 -17.09
C ALA A 232 8.64 25.94 -16.14
N MET A 233 9.01 26.10 -14.88
CA MET A 233 8.86 25.06 -13.86
C MET A 233 7.40 24.70 -13.63
N PHE A 234 6.55 25.70 -13.47
CA PHE A 234 5.10 25.49 -13.33
C PHE A 234 4.51 24.77 -14.55
N THR A 235 4.93 25.15 -15.77
CA THR A 235 4.51 24.50 -17.02
C THR A 235 4.92 23.02 -17.05
N ILE A 236 6.13 22.69 -16.58
CA ILE A 236 6.61 21.30 -16.48
C ILE A 236 5.78 20.52 -15.47
N GLY A 237 5.54 21.08 -14.29
CA GLY A 237 4.71 20.47 -13.23
C GLY A 237 3.29 20.19 -13.71
N VAL A 238 2.63 21.21 -14.27
CA VAL A 238 1.26 21.09 -14.81
C VAL A 238 1.21 20.09 -15.95
N GLY A 239 2.21 20.08 -16.84
CA GLY A 239 2.29 19.09 -17.92
C GLY A 239 2.35 17.66 -17.39
N LEU A 240 3.16 17.41 -16.36
CA LEU A 240 3.25 16.10 -15.71
C LEU A 240 1.94 15.73 -14.99
N TRP A 241 1.33 16.70 -14.30
CA TRP A 241 0.04 16.51 -13.62
C TRP A 241 -1.07 16.16 -14.63
N LEU A 242 -1.12 16.86 -15.76
CA LEU A 242 -2.08 16.56 -16.85
C LEU A 242 -1.88 15.14 -17.39
N ILE A 243 -0.64 14.70 -17.57
CA ILE A 243 -0.34 13.32 -18.01
C ILE A 243 -0.85 12.31 -16.99
N ALA A 244 -0.59 12.53 -15.70
CA ALA A 244 -1.06 11.64 -14.63
C ALA A 244 -2.59 11.60 -14.56
N VAL A 245 -3.27 12.76 -14.58
CA VAL A 245 -4.73 12.84 -14.53
C VAL A 245 -5.38 12.21 -15.78
N THR A 246 -4.85 12.52 -16.97
CA THR A 246 -5.36 11.93 -18.21
C THR A 246 -5.17 10.41 -18.20
N GLY A 247 -4.03 9.91 -17.71
CA GLY A 247 -3.78 8.49 -17.54
C GLY A 247 -4.81 7.83 -16.61
N ALA A 248 -5.12 8.44 -15.47
CA ALA A 248 -6.15 7.95 -14.56
C ALA A 248 -7.53 7.88 -15.23
N ILE A 249 -7.93 8.95 -15.92
CA ILE A 249 -9.22 9.02 -16.60
C ILE A 249 -9.30 7.96 -17.73
N VAL A 250 -8.25 7.77 -18.49
CA VAL A 250 -8.24 6.78 -19.59
C VAL A 250 -8.31 5.35 -19.04
N MET A 251 -7.61 5.05 -17.94
CA MET A 251 -7.57 3.70 -17.37
C MET A 251 -8.85 3.35 -16.58
N TYR A 252 -9.45 4.31 -15.87
CA TYR A 252 -10.54 4.07 -14.93
C TYR A 252 -11.80 4.88 -15.23
N GLN A 253 -12.05 5.20 -16.49
CA GLN A 253 -13.09 6.13 -16.93
C GLN A 253 -14.46 5.91 -16.26
N LYS A 254 -14.97 4.67 -16.25
CA LYS A 254 -16.31 4.37 -15.71
C LYS A 254 -16.38 4.57 -14.20
N ASP A 255 -15.44 3.99 -13.48
CA ASP A 255 -15.47 3.93 -12.03
C ASP A 255 -15.09 5.29 -11.41
N LEU A 256 -14.07 5.93 -11.98
CA LEU A 256 -13.58 7.21 -11.47
C LEU A 256 -14.54 8.37 -11.72
N LEU A 257 -15.19 8.44 -12.90
CA LEU A 257 -16.17 9.49 -13.22
C LEU A 257 -17.49 9.31 -12.45
N ALA A 258 -17.87 8.06 -12.15
CA ALA A 258 -19.07 7.75 -11.37
C ALA A 258 -18.87 7.92 -9.86
N SER A 259 -17.63 7.98 -9.37
CA SER A 259 -17.30 7.91 -7.94
C SER A 259 -17.73 9.14 -7.12
N GLY A 260 -18.02 10.29 -7.75
CA GLY A 260 -18.29 11.56 -7.05
C GLY A 260 -17.07 12.18 -6.33
N VAL A 261 -15.97 11.45 -6.19
CA VAL A 261 -14.74 11.90 -5.46
C VAL A 261 -13.64 12.42 -6.38
N LEU A 262 -13.85 12.38 -7.70
CA LEU A 262 -12.85 12.81 -8.69
C LEU A 262 -12.26 14.21 -8.40
N THR A 263 -13.11 15.17 -8.04
CA THR A 263 -12.67 16.54 -7.76
C THR A 263 -11.65 16.60 -6.62
N TYR A 264 -11.82 15.77 -5.59
CA TYR A 264 -10.89 15.70 -4.46
C TYR A 264 -9.55 15.06 -4.90
N TYR A 265 -9.56 14.02 -5.73
CA TYR A 265 -8.33 13.46 -6.30
C TYR A 265 -7.58 14.45 -7.17
N LEU A 266 -8.30 15.22 -8.00
CA LEU A 266 -7.69 16.27 -8.82
C LEU A 266 -7.04 17.36 -7.97
N LEU A 267 -7.71 17.80 -6.91
CA LEU A 267 -7.20 18.81 -6.02
C LEU A 267 -5.99 18.31 -5.22
N ASN A 268 -6.10 17.11 -4.64
CA ASN A 268 -5.04 16.46 -3.87
C ASN A 268 -3.76 16.30 -4.71
N THR A 269 -3.90 15.72 -5.90
CA THR A 269 -2.76 15.55 -6.83
C THR A 269 -2.18 16.86 -7.30
N PHE A 270 -3.00 17.92 -7.49
CA PHE A 270 -2.52 19.23 -7.87
C PHE A 270 -1.69 19.87 -6.74
N VAL A 271 -2.15 19.81 -5.50
CA VAL A 271 -1.39 20.31 -4.34
C VAL A 271 -0.10 19.52 -4.17
N MET A 272 -0.14 18.19 -4.28
CA MET A 272 1.06 17.35 -4.22
C MET A 272 2.06 17.68 -5.33
N MET A 273 1.60 18.01 -6.54
CA MET A 273 2.46 18.49 -7.62
C MET A 273 3.17 19.79 -7.22
N MET A 274 2.47 20.74 -6.59
CA MET A 274 3.05 22.00 -6.11
C MET A 274 4.09 21.76 -4.99
N VAL A 275 3.80 20.86 -4.06
CA VAL A 275 4.76 20.40 -3.02
C VAL A 275 6.00 19.82 -3.67
N SER A 276 5.82 18.88 -4.59
CA SER A 276 6.94 18.20 -5.30
C SER A 276 7.78 19.18 -6.11
N LEU A 277 7.14 20.17 -6.75
CA LEU A 277 7.82 21.19 -7.52
C LEU A 277 8.68 22.10 -6.63
N SER A 278 8.13 22.56 -5.52
CA SER A 278 8.87 23.42 -4.56
C SER A 278 10.03 22.65 -3.90
N LEU A 279 9.79 21.41 -3.48
CA LEU A 279 10.84 20.55 -2.91
C LEU A 279 11.94 20.25 -3.93
N SER A 280 11.57 19.92 -5.18
CA SER A 280 12.53 19.66 -6.26
C SER A 280 13.41 20.85 -6.58
N TYR A 281 12.85 22.07 -6.55
CA TYR A 281 13.64 23.29 -6.70
C TYR A 281 14.60 23.50 -5.52
N LEU A 282 14.10 23.30 -4.30
CA LEU A 282 14.93 23.40 -3.09
C LEU A 282 16.12 22.46 -3.16
N LEU A 283 15.90 21.20 -3.52
CA LEU A 283 16.96 20.19 -3.69
C LEU A 283 17.96 20.61 -4.76
N GLY A 284 17.48 21.10 -5.89
CA GLY A 284 18.32 21.54 -7.00
C GLY A 284 19.26 22.70 -6.64
N LEU A 285 18.95 23.49 -5.61
CA LEU A 285 19.85 24.54 -5.10
C LEU A 285 21.08 23.99 -4.38
N PHE A 286 21.02 22.77 -3.84
CA PHE A 286 22.10 22.11 -3.13
C PHE A 286 22.92 21.19 -4.02
N VAL A 287 22.38 20.74 -5.14
CA VAL A 287 23.03 19.80 -6.05
C VAL A 287 24.19 20.46 -6.80
N LYS A 288 25.37 19.81 -6.77
CA LYS A 288 26.60 20.31 -7.42
C LYS A 288 27.01 19.48 -8.64
N ASN A 289 26.59 18.23 -8.72
CA ASN A 289 26.90 17.32 -9.83
C ASN A 289 25.81 16.26 -10.03
N SER A 290 25.86 15.53 -11.12
CA SER A 290 24.83 14.54 -11.48
C SER A 290 24.78 13.35 -10.50
N ASN A 291 25.90 12.95 -9.89
CA ASN A 291 25.90 11.84 -8.92
C ASN A 291 25.16 12.24 -7.64
N MET A 292 25.40 13.47 -7.15
CA MET A 292 24.67 14.02 -6.02
C MET A 292 23.18 14.20 -6.32
N LEU A 293 22.85 14.61 -7.56
CA LEU A 293 21.47 14.69 -8.00
C LEU A 293 20.77 13.32 -7.91
N ASN A 294 21.40 12.29 -8.47
CA ASN A 294 20.86 10.94 -8.46
C ASN A 294 20.64 10.43 -7.03
N GLY A 295 21.65 10.58 -6.16
CA GLY A 295 21.53 10.17 -4.76
C GLY A 295 20.43 10.89 -4.01
N LEU A 296 20.38 12.23 -4.06
CA LEU A 296 19.37 13.03 -3.37
C LEU A 296 17.95 12.80 -3.93
N SER A 297 17.79 12.69 -5.24
CA SER A 297 16.48 12.43 -5.85
C SER A 297 15.93 11.08 -5.40
N ASN A 298 16.77 10.04 -5.35
CA ASN A 298 16.35 8.72 -4.87
C ASN A 298 16.04 8.72 -3.37
N ILE A 299 16.87 9.33 -2.54
CA ILE A 299 16.63 9.41 -1.09
C ILE A 299 15.29 10.11 -0.82
N VAL A 300 15.02 11.21 -1.51
CA VAL A 300 13.80 11.98 -1.29
C VAL A 300 12.58 11.28 -1.86
N SER A 301 12.63 10.83 -3.11
CA SER A 301 11.46 10.20 -3.74
C SER A 301 11.13 8.85 -3.11
N LEU A 302 12.11 7.95 -2.97
CA LEU A 302 11.89 6.64 -2.37
C LEU A 302 11.70 6.73 -0.86
N GLY A 303 12.55 7.49 -0.15
CA GLY A 303 12.48 7.61 1.30
C GLY A 303 11.15 8.19 1.77
N MET A 304 10.66 9.27 1.15
CA MET A 304 9.35 9.82 1.49
C MET A 304 8.22 8.82 1.17
N CYS A 305 8.27 8.17 0.01
CA CYS A 305 7.22 7.23 -0.40
C CYS A 305 7.17 5.97 0.46
N PHE A 306 8.33 5.44 0.91
CA PHE A 306 8.36 4.31 1.83
C PHE A 306 7.81 4.65 3.22
N LEU A 307 8.13 5.85 3.73
CA LEU A 307 7.72 6.25 5.07
C LEU A 307 6.26 6.73 5.16
N SER A 308 5.63 7.08 4.04
CA SER A 308 4.37 7.79 4.02
C SER A 308 3.18 7.02 3.43
N GLY A 309 3.28 5.71 3.23
CA GLY A 309 2.12 4.92 2.81
C GLY A 309 2.04 4.60 1.31
N VAL A 310 2.92 5.16 0.46
CA VAL A 310 2.87 4.95 -1.00
C VAL A 310 3.18 3.51 -1.38
N PHE A 311 4.29 2.96 -0.87
CA PHE A 311 4.73 1.59 -1.20
C PHE A 311 4.23 0.55 -0.19
N VAL A 312 4.04 0.96 1.05
CA VAL A 312 3.54 0.10 2.13
C VAL A 312 2.29 0.75 2.69
N PRO A 313 1.12 0.10 2.65
CA PRO A 313 -0.12 0.68 3.17
C PRO A 313 0.03 1.15 4.63
N MET A 314 -0.53 2.32 4.97
CA MET A 314 -0.44 2.86 6.33
C MET A 314 -1.05 1.94 7.39
N SER A 315 -2.02 1.11 7.01
CA SER A 315 -2.69 0.13 7.87
C SER A 315 -1.76 -0.94 8.44
N VAL A 316 -0.66 -1.28 7.74
CA VAL A 316 0.32 -2.29 8.18
C VAL A 316 1.59 -1.68 8.78
N MET A 317 1.70 -0.34 8.83
CA MET A 317 2.87 0.36 9.35
C MET A 317 2.81 0.49 10.89
N ASP A 318 3.98 0.40 11.52
CA ASP A 318 4.10 0.65 12.98
C ASP A 318 3.71 2.10 13.32
N LYS A 319 3.02 2.27 14.46
CA LYS A 319 2.56 3.59 14.95
C LYS A 319 3.68 4.62 15.13
N LYS A 320 4.91 4.17 15.45
CA LYS A 320 6.07 5.07 15.60
C LYS A 320 6.52 5.61 14.23
N VAL A 321 6.49 4.76 13.19
CA VAL A 321 6.82 5.15 11.82
C VAL A 321 5.79 6.16 11.30
N LEU A 322 4.50 5.91 11.54
CA LEU A 322 3.43 6.85 11.16
C LEU A 322 3.58 8.22 11.82
N LYS A 323 4.02 8.29 13.10
CA LYS A 323 4.30 9.57 13.77
C LYS A 323 5.43 10.36 13.10
N ILE A 324 6.46 9.66 12.60
CA ILE A 324 7.56 10.30 11.85
C ILE A 324 7.06 10.73 10.46
N ALA A 325 6.25 9.90 9.81
CA ALA A 325 5.68 10.20 8.51
C ALA A 325 4.85 11.49 8.47
N GLN A 326 4.18 11.86 9.57
CA GLN A 326 3.43 13.12 9.69
C GLN A 326 4.27 14.38 9.46
N PHE A 327 5.59 14.30 9.58
CA PHE A 327 6.50 15.40 9.22
C PHE A 327 6.83 15.44 7.72
N LEU A 328 6.26 14.53 6.92
CA LEU A 328 6.46 14.46 5.48
C LEU A 328 5.16 14.83 4.74
N PRO A 329 5.22 15.64 3.68
CA PRO A 329 4.02 16.06 2.95
C PRO A 329 3.28 14.89 2.30
N VAL A 330 4.00 13.86 1.86
CA VAL A 330 3.42 12.68 1.21
C VAL A 330 2.47 11.91 2.14
N TYR A 331 2.70 11.94 3.46
CA TYR A 331 1.79 11.34 4.45
C TYR A 331 0.38 11.94 4.36
N TRP A 332 0.26 13.26 4.28
CA TRP A 332 -1.02 13.97 4.24
C TRP A 332 -1.75 13.73 2.92
N TYR A 333 -1.00 13.61 1.82
CA TYR A 333 -1.54 13.17 0.55
C TYR A 333 -2.16 11.78 0.63
N GLU A 334 -1.46 10.81 1.22
CA GLU A 334 -1.93 9.43 1.36
C GLU A 334 -3.08 9.32 2.38
N ASP A 335 -3.09 10.13 3.43
CA ASP A 335 -4.20 10.23 4.37
C ASP A 335 -5.52 10.62 3.67
N ILE A 336 -5.46 11.59 2.77
CA ILE A 336 -6.59 11.95 1.90
C ILE A 336 -6.94 10.78 0.97
N ASN A 337 -5.96 10.17 0.33
CA ASN A 337 -6.17 9.08 -0.62
C ASN A 337 -6.82 7.86 0.05
N GLU A 338 -6.37 7.45 1.24
CA GLU A 338 -7.00 6.39 2.02
C GLU A 338 -8.42 6.75 2.48
N THR A 339 -8.66 8.02 2.84
CA THR A 339 -10.00 8.49 3.21
C THR A 339 -10.94 8.42 2.01
N LEU A 340 -10.53 8.90 0.84
CA LEU A 340 -11.31 8.84 -0.39
C LEU A 340 -11.56 7.40 -0.88
N ALA A 341 -10.69 6.46 -0.53
CA ALA A 341 -10.86 5.05 -0.86
C ALA A 341 -11.97 4.37 -0.05
N ARG A 342 -12.20 4.84 1.19
CA ARG A 342 -13.16 4.24 2.12
C ARG A 342 -14.58 4.73 1.92
N TYR A 343 -14.78 5.95 1.42
CA TYR A 343 -16.08 6.59 1.37
C TYR A 343 -16.52 6.93 -0.05
N HIS A 344 -17.75 6.53 -0.41
CA HIS A 344 -18.35 6.84 -1.70
C HIS A 344 -18.74 8.31 -1.85
N SER A 345 -19.00 8.99 -0.74
CA SER A 345 -19.37 10.41 -0.73
C SER A 345 -18.61 11.16 0.36
N VAL A 346 -18.21 12.38 0.06
CA VAL A 346 -17.50 13.25 0.99
C VAL A 346 -18.48 14.26 1.57
N SER A 347 -18.86 14.10 2.85
CA SER A 347 -19.79 14.97 3.54
C SER A 347 -19.36 15.22 4.99
N GLY A 348 -19.85 16.28 5.61
CA GLY A 348 -19.70 16.56 7.04
C GLY A 348 -18.24 16.54 7.54
N ASN A 349 -17.97 15.68 8.54
CA ASN A 349 -16.67 15.56 9.18
C ASN A 349 -15.57 15.07 8.24
N ILE A 350 -15.91 14.17 7.29
CA ILE A 350 -14.96 13.62 6.30
C ILE A 350 -14.41 14.75 5.44
N ALA A 351 -15.27 15.64 4.95
CA ALA A 351 -14.84 16.80 4.20
C ALA A 351 -13.90 17.69 5.02
N THR A 352 -14.21 17.91 6.29
CA THR A 352 -13.38 18.71 7.18
C THR A 352 -11.99 18.12 7.37
N ASP A 353 -11.87 16.81 7.52
CA ASP A 353 -10.58 16.13 7.68
C ASP A 353 -9.75 16.17 6.39
N ILE A 354 -10.38 15.98 5.23
CA ILE A 354 -9.71 16.15 3.93
C ILE A 354 -9.18 17.57 3.77
N TRP A 355 -9.98 18.61 4.11
CA TRP A 355 -9.53 19.99 4.01
C TRP A 355 -8.39 20.33 4.97
N LYS A 356 -8.36 19.72 6.18
CA LYS A 356 -7.22 19.85 7.11
C LYS A 356 -5.94 19.27 6.50
N SER A 357 -5.99 18.02 6.02
CA SER A 357 -4.82 17.35 5.43
C SER A 357 -4.32 18.10 4.20
N LEU A 358 -5.22 18.58 3.33
CA LEU A 358 -4.88 19.41 2.18
C LEU A 358 -4.24 20.76 2.60
N GLY A 359 -4.77 21.40 3.67
CA GLY A 359 -4.21 22.61 4.23
C GLY A 359 -2.77 22.41 4.73
N ILE A 360 -2.49 21.27 5.34
CA ILE A 360 -1.13 20.91 5.79
C ILE A 360 -0.19 20.70 4.60
N GLU A 361 -0.64 20.05 3.53
CA GLU A 361 0.17 19.93 2.31
C GLU A 361 0.52 21.29 1.71
N VAL A 362 -0.45 22.20 1.63
CA VAL A 362 -0.21 23.57 1.16
C VAL A 362 0.80 24.30 2.07
N MET A 363 0.72 24.11 3.38
CA MET A 363 1.71 24.67 4.32
C MET A 363 3.12 24.14 4.04
N PHE A 364 3.30 22.85 3.70
CA PHE A 364 4.60 22.31 3.29
C PHE A 364 5.12 22.99 2.01
N ALA A 365 4.26 23.17 1.01
CA ALA A 365 4.65 23.87 -0.22
C ALA A 365 5.12 25.29 0.08
N LEU A 366 4.37 26.04 0.90
CA LEU A 366 4.73 27.41 1.32
C LEU A 366 6.01 27.45 2.14
N ALA A 367 6.21 26.49 3.04
CA ALA A 367 7.44 26.37 3.83
C ALA A 367 8.67 26.16 2.93
N PHE A 368 8.59 25.26 1.95
CA PHE A 368 9.68 25.05 0.99
C PHE A 368 9.95 26.30 0.16
N VAL A 369 8.92 27.00 -0.30
CA VAL A 369 9.07 28.28 -1.01
C VAL A 369 9.73 29.34 -0.12
N ALA A 370 9.35 29.46 1.16
CA ALA A 370 9.95 30.39 2.10
C ALA A 370 11.46 30.08 2.31
N ILE A 371 11.83 28.80 2.45
CA ILE A 371 13.22 28.38 2.56
C ILE A 371 14.00 28.73 1.27
N ILE A 372 13.42 28.49 0.11
CA ILE A 372 14.02 28.84 -1.19
C ILE A 372 14.30 30.35 -1.27
N LEU A 373 13.34 31.17 -0.89
CA LEU A 373 13.50 32.64 -0.90
C LEU A 373 14.59 33.11 0.08
N ALA A 374 14.66 32.54 1.28
CA ALA A 374 15.68 32.82 2.28
C ALA A 374 17.07 32.45 1.77
N LEU A 375 17.23 31.23 1.21
CA LEU A 375 18.51 30.78 0.65
C LEU A 375 18.95 31.61 -0.57
N SER A 376 18.02 31.99 -1.43
CA SER A 376 18.29 32.81 -2.61
C SER A 376 18.76 34.23 -2.20
N LYS A 377 18.17 34.79 -1.14
CA LYS A 377 18.60 36.07 -0.59
C LYS A 377 20.02 35.98 0.02
N TYR A 378 20.28 34.95 0.79
CA TYR A 378 21.60 34.72 1.41
C TYR A 378 22.72 34.56 0.37
N LYS A 379 22.49 33.78 -0.71
CA LYS A 379 23.45 33.59 -1.81
C LYS A 379 23.73 34.89 -2.61
N ARG A 380 22.85 35.87 -2.57
CA ARG A 380 23.04 37.18 -3.25
C ARG A 380 23.86 38.16 -2.43
N GLN A 381 23.98 37.95 -1.13
CA GLN A 381 24.71 38.84 -0.21
C GLN A 381 26.17 38.42 -0.05
N LYS A 382 26.53 37.24 -0.50
CA LYS A 382 27.92 36.76 -0.66
C LYS A 382 28.40 36.90 -2.10
#